data_c92e1d4230e2e984f1ad30193552391f
#
_entry.id   c92e1d4230e2e984f1ad30193552391f
#
_cell.length_a   1.000
_cell.length_b   1.000
_cell.length_c   1.000
_cell.angle_alpha   90.00
_cell.angle_beta   90.00
_cell.angle_gamma   90.00
#
_symmetry.space_group_name_H-M   'P 1'
#
loop_
_entity.id
_entity.type
_entity.pdbx_description
1 polymer ?
#
loop_
_entity_poly.entity_id
_entity_poly.type
_entity_poly.pdbx_seq_one_letter_code
_entity_poly.pdbx_strand_id
1 'polypeptide(L)'
;MANILTLGEIMLRLSTTLGERIAHSSMFAAHYGGGEANVAISLANFGHRVSFASKVPENALGDAVFHHLRSYGVDCRHVLRGGSRLGTYYIETGIGERAARVVYDRAGSSFAQMKENEWQSDLFDGVDIVHLSGITPAL
;
A
#
# COMPACT_ATOMS: atom_id res chain seq x y z
N MET A 1 -12.53 12.80 -17.16
CA MET A 1 -11.53 12.71 -16.08
C MET A 1 -12.30 12.68 -14.77
N ALA A 2 -12.19 11.58 -13.99
CA ALA A 2 -12.89 11.45 -12.72
C ALA A 2 -11.95 11.75 -11.54
N ASN A 3 -12.50 12.20 -10.42
CA ASN A 3 -11.81 12.29 -9.14
C ASN A 3 -12.08 11.00 -8.36
N ILE A 4 -11.05 10.22 -8.13
CA ILE A 4 -11.18 8.87 -7.55
C ILE A 4 -10.42 8.81 -6.23
N LEU A 5 -11.09 8.33 -5.19
CA LEU A 5 -10.47 8.02 -3.91
C LEU A 5 -10.29 6.50 -3.81
N THR A 6 -9.08 6.05 -3.56
CA THR A 6 -8.83 4.66 -3.18
C THR A 6 -8.43 4.61 -1.71
N LEU A 7 -8.95 3.64 -0.96
CA LEU A 7 -8.74 3.53 0.48
C LEU A 7 -8.25 2.13 0.82
N GLY A 8 -7.06 2.02 1.41
CA GLY A 8 -6.51 0.74 1.77
C GLY A 8 -5.10 0.81 2.36
N GLU A 9 -4.54 -0.35 2.66
CA GLU A 9 -3.20 -0.46 3.20
C GLU A 9 -2.17 -0.55 2.07
N ILE A 10 -1.12 0.27 2.17
CA ILE A 10 0.10 0.10 1.39
C ILE A 10 1.19 -0.50 2.27
N MET A 11 1.89 -1.51 1.76
CA MET A 11 2.88 -2.29 2.51
C MET A 11 4.23 -2.29 1.81
N LEU A 12 5.27 -2.53 2.59
CA LEU A 12 6.58 -2.89 2.06
C LEU A 12 6.57 -4.35 1.61
N ARG A 13 6.83 -4.58 0.32
CA ARG A 13 7.01 -5.90 -0.26
C ARG A 13 8.50 -6.21 -0.39
N LEU A 14 8.92 -7.32 0.19
CA LEU A 14 10.26 -7.84 0.09
C LEU A 14 10.27 -9.16 -0.68
N SER A 15 10.87 -9.16 -1.86
CA SER A 15 10.88 -10.31 -2.78
C SER A 15 12.28 -10.92 -2.86
N THR A 16 12.35 -12.26 -2.81
CA THR A 16 13.60 -12.99 -3.10
C THR A 16 13.97 -12.88 -4.57
N THR A 17 15.21 -13.18 -4.90
CA THR A 17 15.61 -13.45 -6.27
C THR A 17 14.80 -14.61 -6.85
N LEU A 18 14.57 -14.59 -8.16
CA LEU A 18 13.83 -15.65 -8.85
C LEU A 18 14.42 -17.04 -8.55
N GLY A 19 13.57 -17.93 -8.05
CA GLY A 19 13.96 -19.30 -7.71
C GLY A 19 14.61 -19.47 -6.34
N GLU A 20 14.95 -18.40 -5.64
CA GLU A 20 15.56 -18.45 -4.32
C GLU A 20 14.50 -18.58 -3.21
N ARG A 21 14.79 -19.38 -2.19
CA ARG A 21 13.92 -19.48 -1.01
C ARG A 21 14.30 -18.44 0.03
N ILE A 22 13.33 -17.99 0.81
CA ILE A 22 13.56 -17.03 1.92
C ILE A 22 14.66 -17.53 2.85
N ALA A 23 14.67 -18.84 3.18
CA ALA A 23 15.65 -19.43 4.09
C ALA A 23 17.12 -19.31 3.61
N HIS A 24 17.35 -19.08 2.33
CA HIS A 24 18.67 -18.99 1.71
C HIS A 24 18.97 -17.62 1.12
N SER A 25 18.00 -16.71 1.16
CA SER A 25 18.15 -15.38 0.56
C SER A 25 18.95 -14.46 1.48
N SER A 26 19.99 -13.87 0.94
CA SER A 26 20.79 -12.83 1.62
C SER A 26 20.36 -11.41 1.22
N MET A 27 19.52 -11.29 0.20
CA MET A 27 19.04 -10.01 -0.33
C MET A 27 17.57 -10.09 -0.69
N PHE A 28 16.86 -8.96 -0.52
CA PHE A 28 15.49 -8.81 -0.94
C PHE A 28 15.33 -7.56 -1.80
N ALA A 29 14.60 -7.67 -2.88
CA ALA A 29 14.14 -6.50 -3.63
C ALA A 29 12.96 -5.85 -2.90
N ALA A 30 13.10 -4.57 -2.58
CA ALA A 30 12.09 -3.80 -1.87
C ALA A 30 11.19 -3.05 -2.85
N HIS A 31 9.87 -3.22 -2.69
CA HIS A 31 8.84 -2.51 -3.43
C HIS A 31 7.73 -2.08 -2.46
N TYR A 32 6.90 -1.14 -2.89
CA TYR A 32 5.71 -0.75 -2.15
C TYR A 32 4.46 -1.15 -2.93
N GLY A 33 3.47 -1.73 -2.26
CA GLY A 33 2.26 -2.17 -2.92
C GLY A 33 1.14 -2.52 -1.94
N GLY A 34 -0.03 -2.61 -2.50
CA GLY A 34 -1.28 -2.98 -1.85
C GLY A 34 -2.37 -2.92 -2.91
N GLY A 35 -3.47 -3.64 -2.74
CA GLY A 35 -4.53 -3.72 -3.74
C GLY A 35 -4.98 -2.34 -4.21
N GLU A 36 -5.41 -1.51 -3.27
CA GLU A 36 -5.95 -0.19 -3.53
C GLU A 36 -4.87 0.81 -3.98
N ALA A 37 -3.63 0.69 -3.47
CA ALA A 37 -2.51 1.51 -3.92
C ALA A 37 -2.12 1.19 -5.38
N ASN A 38 -2.14 -0.08 -5.77
CA ASN A 38 -1.89 -0.49 -7.15
C ASN A 38 -2.99 0.03 -8.09
N VAL A 39 -4.25 0.00 -7.66
CA VAL A 39 -5.37 0.59 -8.41
C VAL A 39 -5.20 2.10 -8.53
N ALA A 40 -4.81 2.79 -7.45
CA ALA A 40 -4.54 4.23 -7.47
C ALA A 40 -3.51 4.60 -8.55
N ILE A 41 -2.38 3.90 -8.57
CA ILE A 41 -1.30 4.12 -9.54
C ILE A 41 -1.79 3.84 -10.97
N SER A 42 -2.52 2.74 -11.18
CA SER A 42 -3.06 2.40 -12.50
C SER A 42 -4.02 3.47 -13.02
N LEU A 43 -4.94 3.95 -12.17
CA LEU A 43 -5.90 4.98 -12.54
C LEU A 43 -5.23 6.34 -12.80
N ALA A 44 -4.19 6.69 -12.03
CA ALA A 44 -3.39 7.88 -12.28
C ALA A 44 -2.68 7.81 -13.64
N ASN A 45 -2.12 6.65 -13.99
CA ASN A 45 -1.51 6.41 -15.30
C ASN A 45 -2.53 6.50 -16.46
N PHE A 46 -3.80 6.21 -16.21
CA PHE A 46 -4.90 6.41 -17.19
C PHE A 46 -5.39 7.87 -17.26
N GLY A 47 -4.76 8.78 -16.52
CA GLY A 47 -5.06 10.22 -16.57
C GLY A 47 -6.22 10.67 -15.66
N HIS A 48 -6.64 9.85 -14.71
CA HIS A 48 -7.60 10.26 -13.69
C HIS A 48 -6.91 11.07 -12.58
N ARG A 49 -7.69 11.87 -11.84
CA ARG A 49 -7.25 12.49 -10.59
C ARG A 49 -7.48 11.50 -9.46
N VAL A 50 -6.41 11.00 -8.87
CA VAL A 50 -6.51 9.95 -7.85
C VAL A 50 -5.91 10.41 -6.55
N SER A 51 -6.67 10.30 -5.46
CA SER A 51 -6.18 10.42 -4.09
C SER A 51 -6.16 9.04 -3.43
N PHE A 52 -5.19 8.84 -2.56
CA PHE A 52 -5.06 7.61 -1.79
C PHE A 52 -5.21 7.91 -0.30
N ALA A 53 -6.08 7.16 0.36
CA ALA A 53 -6.33 7.26 1.79
C ALA A 53 -5.73 6.04 2.50
N SER A 54 -4.87 6.29 3.47
CA SER A 54 -4.16 5.26 4.23
C SER A 54 -3.54 5.86 5.50
N LYS A 55 -2.83 5.04 6.26
CA LYS A 55 -2.00 5.49 7.38
C LYS A 55 -0.66 4.78 7.38
N VAL A 56 0.42 5.55 7.51
CA VAL A 56 1.80 5.06 7.50
C VAL A 56 2.58 5.65 8.68
N PRO A 57 3.65 4.99 9.16
CA PRO A 57 4.43 5.48 10.30
C PRO A 57 5.21 6.76 9.98
N GLU A 58 5.56 7.52 11.01
CA GLU A 58 6.43 8.70 10.91
C GLU A 58 7.91 8.31 10.93
N ASN A 59 8.35 7.63 9.89
CA ASN A 59 9.76 7.21 9.73
C ASN A 59 10.11 7.11 8.23
N ALA A 60 11.34 6.71 7.94
CA ALA A 60 11.86 6.60 6.57
C ALA A 60 11.05 5.67 5.66
N LEU A 61 10.40 4.62 6.21
CA LEU A 61 9.53 3.74 5.42
C LEU A 61 8.23 4.44 5.03
N GLY A 62 7.64 5.21 5.94
CA GLY A 62 6.49 6.06 5.62
C GLY A 62 6.84 7.14 4.58
N ASP A 63 8.02 7.76 4.69
CA ASP A 63 8.51 8.74 3.70
C ASP A 63 8.67 8.11 2.32
N ALA A 64 9.18 6.89 2.27
CA ALA A 64 9.33 6.14 1.01
C ALA A 64 7.98 5.83 0.35
N VAL A 65 6.92 5.56 1.13
CA VAL A 65 5.55 5.41 0.61
C VAL A 65 5.08 6.70 -0.08
N PHE A 66 5.26 7.86 0.56
CA PHE A 66 4.90 9.15 -0.04
C PHE A 66 5.67 9.40 -1.34
N HIS A 67 6.98 9.12 -1.33
CA HIS A 67 7.80 9.25 -2.53
C HIS A 67 7.30 8.34 -3.66
N HIS A 68 7.03 7.08 -3.34
CA HIS A 68 6.53 6.10 -4.30
C HIS A 68 5.20 6.54 -4.94
N LEU A 69 4.19 6.85 -4.14
CA LEU A 69 2.88 7.25 -4.64
C LEU A 69 2.92 8.54 -5.47
N ARG A 70 3.65 9.55 -4.98
CA ARG A 70 3.80 10.84 -5.67
C ARG A 70 4.54 10.71 -7.00
N SER A 71 5.48 9.79 -7.12
CA SER A 71 6.20 9.56 -8.39
C SER A 71 5.28 9.10 -9.52
N TYR A 72 4.11 8.55 -9.17
CA TYR A 72 3.04 8.19 -10.13
C TYR A 72 1.90 9.20 -10.20
N GLY A 73 2.06 10.36 -9.57
CA GLY A 73 1.03 11.41 -9.60
C GLY A 73 -0.19 11.17 -8.70
N VAL A 74 -0.10 10.24 -7.75
CA VAL A 74 -1.16 9.99 -6.76
C VAL A 74 -1.11 11.07 -5.67
N ASP A 75 -2.26 11.67 -5.37
CA ASP A 75 -2.40 12.65 -4.30
C ASP A 75 -2.44 11.95 -2.93
N CYS A 76 -1.51 12.33 -2.07
CA CYS A 76 -1.32 11.74 -0.74
C CYS A 76 -1.89 12.59 0.41
N ARG A 77 -2.76 13.58 0.13
CA ARG A 77 -3.32 14.46 1.18
C ARG A 77 -4.05 13.70 2.30
N HIS A 78 -4.62 12.54 1.97
CA HIS A 78 -5.34 11.68 2.90
C HIS A 78 -4.51 10.50 3.42
N VAL A 79 -3.20 10.50 3.18
CA VAL A 79 -2.28 9.54 3.82
C VAL A 79 -1.87 10.09 5.17
N LEU A 80 -2.44 9.52 6.23
CA LEU A 80 -2.18 9.91 7.60
C LEU A 80 -0.79 9.43 8.05
N ARG A 81 -0.20 10.16 8.99
CA ARG A 81 1.08 9.81 9.62
C ARG A 81 0.86 9.41 11.06
N GLY A 82 1.52 8.35 11.49
CA GLY A 82 1.47 7.88 12.87
C GLY A 82 1.45 6.37 12.96
N GLY A 83 1.33 5.85 14.18
CA GLY A 83 1.46 4.42 14.45
C GLY A 83 2.92 3.97 14.48
N SER A 84 3.14 2.68 14.75
CA SER A 84 4.46 2.15 15.06
C SER A 84 5.21 1.55 13.88
N ARG A 85 4.49 1.03 12.86
CA ARG A 85 5.14 0.28 11.78
C ARG A 85 4.36 0.30 10.46
N LEU A 86 5.10 0.19 9.37
CA LEU A 86 4.55 -0.13 8.06
C LEU A 86 4.32 -1.65 7.98
N GLY A 87 3.15 -2.07 7.50
CA GLY A 87 2.90 -3.48 7.20
C GLY A 87 3.90 -3.98 6.16
N THR A 88 4.36 -5.22 6.32
CA THR A 88 5.36 -5.84 5.46
C THR A 88 4.85 -7.20 4.99
N TYR A 89 5.25 -7.61 3.80
CA TYR A 89 5.07 -8.98 3.37
C TYR A 89 6.26 -9.44 2.54
N TYR A 90 6.54 -10.73 2.63
CA TYR A 90 7.64 -11.38 1.93
C TYR A 90 7.10 -12.23 0.79
N ILE A 91 7.73 -12.16 -0.36
CA ILE A 91 7.43 -13.06 -1.48
C ILE A 91 8.64 -13.94 -1.74
N GLU A 92 8.46 -15.24 -1.53
CA GLU A 92 9.35 -16.23 -2.07
C GLU A 92 8.95 -16.46 -3.53
N THR A 93 9.78 -16.00 -4.45
CA THR A 93 9.47 -16.04 -5.88
C THR A 93 9.45 -17.48 -6.39
N GLY A 94 8.35 -17.86 -7.03
CA GLY A 94 8.22 -19.18 -7.65
C GLY A 94 9.08 -19.34 -8.89
N ILE A 95 9.35 -20.59 -9.27
CA ILE A 95 10.04 -20.94 -10.52
C ILE A 95 9.55 -22.30 -11.02
N GLY A 96 9.32 -22.43 -12.33
CA GLY A 96 8.78 -23.64 -12.93
C GLY A 96 7.45 -24.04 -12.28
N GLU A 97 7.35 -25.29 -11.84
CA GLU A 97 6.16 -25.81 -11.15
C GLU A 97 6.06 -25.39 -9.68
N ARG A 98 7.10 -24.79 -9.13
CA ARG A 98 7.08 -24.31 -7.75
C ARG A 98 6.36 -22.97 -7.66
N ALA A 99 5.20 -22.96 -7.01
CA ALA A 99 4.41 -21.76 -6.78
C ALA A 99 5.16 -20.76 -5.89
N ALA A 100 4.86 -19.48 -6.07
CA ALA A 100 5.30 -18.43 -5.16
C ALA A 100 4.65 -18.63 -3.76
N ARG A 101 5.35 -18.18 -2.73
CA ARG A 101 4.84 -18.18 -1.36
C ARG A 101 4.84 -16.76 -0.83
N VAL A 102 3.78 -16.40 -0.12
CA VAL A 102 3.65 -15.08 0.51
C VAL A 102 3.58 -15.26 2.02
N VAL A 103 4.38 -14.48 2.74
CA VAL A 103 4.36 -14.41 4.20
C VAL A 103 4.01 -12.99 4.59
N TYR A 104 2.88 -12.81 5.26
CA TYR A 104 2.44 -11.51 5.76
C TYR A 104 2.99 -11.23 7.16
N ASP A 105 3.55 -10.06 7.34
CA ASP A 105 3.95 -9.49 8.62
C ASP A 105 3.34 -8.07 8.73
N ARG A 106 2.05 -8.02 8.97
CA ARG A 106 1.26 -6.78 8.95
C ARG A 106 0.43 -6.54 10.22
N ALA A 107 0.43 -7.46 11.16
CA ALA A 107 -0.30 -7.28 12.41
C ALA A 107 0.19 -6.03 13.15
N GLY A 108 -0.75 -5.22 13.65
CA GLY A 108 -0.42 -3.98 14.34
C GLY A 108 0.23 -2.92 13.47
N SER A 109 0.07 -2.96 12.15
CA SER A 109 0.53 -1.90 11.26
C SER A 109 -0.18 -0.58 11.57
N SER A 110 0.43 0.52 11.15
CA SER A 110 -0.17 1.86 11.32
C SER A 110 -1.58 1.94 10.72
N PHE A 111 -1.78 1.30 9.58
CA PHE A 111 -3.10 1.23 8.94
C PHE A 111 -4.09 0.38 9.76
N ALA A 112 -3.69 -0.82 10.22
CA ALA A 112 -4.55 -1.72 10.99
C ALA A 112 -4.97 -1.12 12.36
N GLN A 113 -4.20 -0.18 12.89
CA GLN A 113 -4.50 0.52 14.15
C GLN A 113 -5.23 1.85 13.95
N MET A 114 -5.62 2.16 12.72
CA MET A 114 -6.33 3.41 12.40
C MET A 114 -7.72 3.42 13.01
N LYS A 115 -8.13 4.58 13.50
CA LYS A 115 -9.45 4.79 14.10
C LYS A 115 -10.32 5.64 13.18
N GLU A 116 -11.62 5.44 13.24
CA GLU A 116 -12.61 6.18 12.43
C GLU A 116 -12.46 7.71 12.58
N ASN A 117 -12.18 8.20 13.77
CA ASN A 117 -12.08 9.62 14.07
C ASN A 117 -10.78 10.27 13.57
N GLU A 118 -9.85 9.51 13.01
CA GLU A 118 -8.62 10.07 12.42
C GLU A 118 -8.84 10.62 11.01
N TRP A 119 -9.93 10.23 10.33
CA TRP A 119 -10.27 10.74 9.02
C TRP A 119 -10.85 12.16 9.12
N GLN A 120 -10.42 13.02 8.20
CA GLN A 120 -10.97 14.36 8.08
C GLN A 120 -12.34 14.32 7.42
N SER A 121 -13.22 15.25 7.77
CA SER A 121 -14.59 15.34 7.24
C SER A 121 -14.66 15.58 5.73
N ASP A 122 -13.57 16.09 5.14
CA ASP A 122 -13.45 16.41 3.71
C ASP A 122 -12.96 15.24 2.85
N LEU A 123 -12.78 14.05 3.44
CA LEU A 123 -12.26 12.87 2.74
C LEU A 123 -12.98 12.56 1.43
N PHE A 124 -14.29 12.79 1.38
CA PHE A 124 -15.15 12.48 0.23
C PHE A 124 -15.54 13.71 -0.60
N ASP A 125 -15.04 14.90 -0.26
CA ASP A 125 -15.40 16.13 -0.95
C ASP A 125 -14.88 16.12 -2.41
N GLY A 126 -15.83 16.28 -3.34
CA GLY A 126 -15.52 16.30 -4.77
C GLY A 126 -15.06 14.97 -5.35
N VAL A 127 -15.28 13.86 -4.65
CA VAL A 127 -14.96 12.51 -5.10
C VAL A 127 -16.13 11.96 -5.94
N ASP A 128 -15.83 11.50 -7.16
CA ASP A 128 -16.80 10.86 -8.05
C ASP A 128 -16.94 9.36 -7.77
N ILE A 129 -15.83 8.70 -7.43
CA ILE A 129 -15.77 7.24 -7.22
C ILE A 129 -14.89 6.93 -6.01
N VAL A 130 -15.37 6.05 -5.14
CA VAL A 130 -14.58 5.45 -4.05
C VAL A 130 -14.30 3.99 -4.37
N HIS A 131 -13.03 3.61 -4.31
CA HIS A 131 -12.60 2.22 -4.49
C HIS A 131 -11.96 1.68 -3.21
N LEU A 132 -12.46 0.54 -2.76
CA LEU A 132 -11.89 -0.25 -1.68
C LEU A 132 -12.10 -1.74 -1.96
N SER A 133 -11.22 -2.59 -1.44
CA SER A 133 -11.35 -4.04 -1.55
C SER A 133 -11.96 -4.64 -0.28
N GLY A 134 -12.35 -5.92 -0.35
CA GLY A 134 -12.95 -6.63 0.78
C GLY A 134 -12.02 -6.84 1.99
N ILE A 135 -10.71 -6.62 1.85
CA ILE A 135 -9.75 -6.74 2.96
C ILE A 135 -9.85 -5.53 3.90
N THR A 136 -9.93 -4.33 3.36
CA THR A 136 -9.97 -3.08 4.14
C THR A 136 -11.13 -3.03 5.15
N PRO A 137 -12.39 -3.38 4.81
CA PRO A 137 -13.48 -3.40 5.78
C PRO A 137 -13.37 -4.52 6.83
N ALA A 138 -12.49 -5.50 6.62
CA ALA A 138 -12.29 -6.63 7.52
C ALA A 138 -11.14 -6.44 8.53
N LEU A 139 -10.41 -5.35 8.41
CA LEU A 139 -9.31 -4.99 9.31
C LEU A 139 -9.82 -4.05 10.40
#